data_8ba8f6c64c8d5fda4b2070404b067317
#
_entry.id   8ba8f6c64c8d5fda4b2070404b067317
#
_cell.length_a   1.000
_cell.length_b   1.000
_cell.length_c   1.000
_cell.angle_alpha   90.00
_cell.angle_beta   90.00
_cell.angle_gamma   90.00
#
_symmetry.space_group_name_H-M   'P 1'
#
loop_
_entity.id
_entity.type
_entity.pdbx_description
1 polymer ?
#
loop_
_entity_poly.entity_id
_entity_poly.type
_entity_poly.pdbx_seq_one_letter_code
_entity_poly.pdbx_strand_id
1 'polypeptide(L)'
;MASKEMYLARYYLQKEKWIPAIKRFQKVISDYDTTIFVEEALHRLVELNYKIGLENEAEKYALLLGYNYKSSKWYEASYRIINKDYKIKKISNKKEKENILKKFKKLFK
;
A
#
# COMPACT_ATOMS: atom_id res chain seq x y z
N MET A 1 -11.83 16.57 1.17
CA MET A 1 -12.48 15.53 0.36
C MET A 1 -11.45 14.59 -0.22
N ALA A 2 -11.77 13.32 -0.30
CA ALA A 2 -10.85 12.29 -0.78
C ALA A 2 -10.31 12.56 -2.18
N SER A 3 -11.16 13.00 -3.09
CA SER A 3 -10.75 13.29 -4.48
C SER A 3 -9.69 14.39 -4.56
N LYS A 4 -9.80 15.40 -3.70
CA LYS A 4 -8.82 16.49 -3.63
C LYS A 4 -7.47 15.97 -3.15
N GLU A 5 -7.46 15.14 -2.11
CA GLU A 5 -6.23 14.54 -1.57
C GLU A 5 -5.59 13.62 -2.61
N MET A 6 -6.39 12.84 -3.34
CA MET A 6 -5.89 11.99 -4.42
C MET A 6 -5.29 12.80 -5.55
N TYR A 7 -5.93 13.92 -5.91
CA TYR A 7 -5.40 14.81 -6.93
C TYR A 7 -4.03 15.34 -6.54
N LEU A 8 -3.90 15.82 -5.30
CA LEU A 8 -2.62 16.34 -4.79
C LEU A 8 -1.56 15.25 -4.71
N ALA A 9 -1.95 14.06 -4.25
CA ALA A 9 -1.04 12.93 -4.18
C ALA A 9 -0.49 12.56 -5.56
N ARG A 10 -1.36 12.48 -6.54
CA ARG A 10 -0.97 12.18 -7.94
C ARG A 10 -0.10 13.28 -8.53
N TYR A 11 -0.38 14.53 -8.19
CA TYR A 11 0.42 15.66 -8.62
C TYR A 11 1.86 15.52 -8.12
N TYR A 12 2.04 15.26 -6.82
CA TYR A 12 3.37 15.05 -6.27
C TYR A 12 4.06 13.83 -6.85
N LEU A 13 3.31 12.77 -7.10
CA LEU A 13 3.83 11.56 -7.73
C LEU A 13 4.42 11.86 -9.12
N GLN A 14 3.69 12.63 -9.94
CA GLN A 14 4.16 13.04 -11.26
C GLN A 14 5.40 13.93 -11.21
N LYS A 15 5.50 14.75 -10.16
CA LYS A 15 6.68 15.60 -9.95
C LYS A 15 7.84 14.88 -9.26
N GLU A 16 7.70 13.59 -9.07
CA GLU A 16 8.70 12.74 -8.41
C GLU A 16 9.05 13.20 -6.99
N LYS A 17 8.09 13.83 -6.33
CA LYS A 17 8.21 14.22 -4.92
C LYS A 17 7.60 13.14 -4.06
N TRP A 18 8.43 12.13 -3.74
CA TRP A 18 7.96 10.88 -3.13
C TRP A 18 7.40 11.07 -1.73
N ILE A 19 8.08 11.82 -0.87
CA ILE A 19 7.64 11.98 0.52
C ILE A 19 6.32 12.76 0.63
N PRO A 20 6.14 13.91 -0.05
CA PRO A 20 4.83 14.57 -0.05
C PRO A 20 3.72 13.69 -0.63
N ALA A 21 4.02 12.92 -1.69
CA ALA A 21 3.05 12.01 -2.27
C ALA A 21 2.61 10.94 -1.26
N ILE A 22 3.57 10.32 -0.58
CA ILE A 22 3.31 9.31 0.45
C ILE A 22 2.37 9.88 1.52
N LYS A 23 2.66 11.06 2.02
CA LYS A 23 1.85 11.69 3.06
C LYS A 23 0.42 11.93 2.63
N ARG A 24 0.20 12.33 1.38
CA ARG A 24 -1.15 12.55 0.85
C ARG A 24 -1.91 11.25 0.70
N PHE A 25 -1.25 10.20 0.19
CA PHE A 25 -1.89 8.88 0.09
C PHE A 25 -2.22 8.30 1.47
N GLN A 26 -1.32 8.49 2.45
CA GLN A 26 -1.58 8.07 3.83
C GLN A 26 -2.80 8.78 4.41
N LYS A 27 -2.99 10.05 4.08
CA LYS A 27 -4.14 10.81 4.52
C LYS A 27 -5.45 10.26 3.95
N VAL A 28 -5.43 9.80 2.70
CA VAL A 28 -6.61 9.16 2.11
C VAL A 28 -7.00 7.91 2.89
N ILE A 29 -6.02 7.11 3.29
CA ILE A 29 -6.28 5.89 4.05
C ILE A 29 -6.81 6.19 5.45
N SER A 30 -6.23 7.18 6.13
CA SER A 30 -6.62 7.49 7.51
C SER A 30 -7.94 8.25 7.62
N ASP A 31 -8.18 9.21 6.72
CA ASP A 31 -9.33 10.12 6.83
C ASP A 31 -10.49 9.75 5.92
N TYR A 32 -10.24 8.97 4.88
CA TYR A 32 -11.23 8.65 3.85
C TYR A 32 -11.26 7.15 3.55
N ASP A 33 -11.18 6.35 4.58
CA ASP A 33 -11.04 4.89 4.49
C ASP A 33 -12.26 4.17 3.90
N THR A 34 -13.40 4.84 3.83
CA THR A 34 -14.61 4.26 3.25
C THR A 34 -14.80 4.62 1.77
N THR A 35 -13.85 5.33 1.17
CA THR A 35 -13.97 5.75 -0.23
C THR A 35 -13.37 4.73 -1.18
N ILE A 36 -13.76 4.85 -2.46
CA ILE A 36 -13.20 4.00 -3.53
C ILE A 36 -11.72 4.27 -3.78
N PHE A 37 -11.18 5.36 -3.27
CA PHE A 37 -9.79 5.76 -3.49
C PHE A 37 -8.80 5.01 -2.61
N VAL A 38 -9.26 4.32 -1.58
CA VAL A 38 -8.37 3.62 -0.63
C VAL A 38 -7.54 2.55 -1.33
N GLU A 39 -8.15 1.80 -2.23
CA GLU A 39 -7.43 0.74 -2.96
C GLU A 39 -6.26 1.30 -3.77
N GLU A 40 -6.53 2.36 -4.52
CA GLU A 40 -5.47 3.02 -5.29
C GLU A 40 -4.40 3.62 -4.37
N ALA A 41 -4.83 4.27 -3.30
CA ALA A 41 -3.89 4.89 -2.34
C ALA A 41 -2.96 3.85 -1.74
N LEU A 42 -3.49 2.69 -1.34
CA LEU A 42 -2.68 1.59 -0.83
C LEU A 42 -1.67 1.09 -1.86
N HIS A 43 -2.12 0.91 -3.10
CA HIS A 43 -1.24 0.49 -4.18
C HIS A 43 -0.12 1.51 -4.43
N ARG A 44 -0.46 2.79 -4.48
CA ARG A 44 0.56 3.84 -4.68
C ARG A 44 1.57 3.87 -3.54
N LEU A 45 1.13 3.60 -2.31
CA LEU A 45 2.03 3.50 -1.17
C LEU A 45 2.96 2.30 -1.29
N VAL A 46 2.48 1.17 -1.84
CA VAL A 46 3.35 0.03 -2.15
C VAL A 46 4.44 0.45 -3.14
N GLU A 47 4.04 1.06 -4.26
CA GLU A 47 4.99 1.51 -5.28
C GLU A 47 6.03 2.47 -4.72
N LEU A 48 5.57 3.50 -4.01
CA LEU A 48 6.43 4.57 -3.52
C LEU A 48 7.41 4.07 -2.46
N ASN A 49 6.93 3.31 -1.50
CA ASN A 49 7.79 2.77 -0.45
C ASN A 49 8.81 1.80 -1.01
N TYR A 50 8.40 0.97 -1.95
CA TYR A 50 9.33 0.05 -2.61
C TYR A 50 10.41 0.82 -3.38
N LYS A 51 10.01 1.89 -4.07
CA LYS A 51 10.90 2.71 -4.89
C LYS A 51 11.97 3.42 -4.06
N ILE A 52 11.62 3.91 -2.88
CA ILE A 52 12.56 4.61 -1.99
C ILE A 52 13.32 3.66 -1.06
N GLY A 53 13.15 2.35 -1.22
CA GLY A 53 13.89 1.35 -0.48
C GLY A 53 13.27 0.89 0.82
N LEU A 54 12.06 1.33 1.15
CA LEU A 54 11.32 0.90 2.34
C LEU A 54 10.48 -0.33 2.02
N GLU A 55 11.16 -1.43 1.74
CA GLU A 55 10.49 -2.67 1.29
C GLU A 55 9.53 -3.24 2.32
N ASN A 56 9.89 -3.18 3.61
CA ASN A 56 9.02 -3.67 4.67
C ASN A 56 7.71 -2.88 4.73
N GLU A 57 7.78 -1.56 4.59
CA GLU A 57 6.59 -0.72 4.55
C GLU A 57 5.74 -1.02 3.31
N ALA A 58 6.38 -1.23 2.16
CA ALA A 58 5.69 -1.59 0.94
C ALA A 58 4.93 -2.91 1.11
N GLU A 59 5.56 -3.93 1.68
CA GLU A 59 4.92 -5.20 1.99
C GLU A 59 3.71 -5.03 2.87
N LYS A 60 3.83 -4.17 3.87
CA LYS A 60 2.74 -3.89 4.79
C LYS A 60 1.51 -3.37 4.06
N TYR A 61 1.67 -2.37 3.22
CA TYR A 61 0.55 -1.82 2.48
C TYR A 61 -0.04 -2.84 1.51
N ALA A 62 0.79 -3.68 0.89
CA ALA A 62 0.30 -4.74 0.01
C ALA A 62 -0.51 -5.80 0.77
N LEU A 63 -0.08 -6.17 1.97
CA LEU A 63 -0.82 -7.10 2.82
C LEU A 63 -2.16 -6.51 3.24
N LEU A 64 -2.18 -5.24 3.60
CA LEU A 64 -3.41 -4.56 3.96
C LEU A 64 -4.39 -4.52 2.78
N LEU A 65 -3.88 -4.22 1.60
CA LEU A 65 -4.67 -4.23 0.37
C LEU A 65 -5.22 -5.64 0.08
N GLY A 66 -4.39 -6.66 0.21
CA GLY A 66 -4.79 -8.04 0.01
C GLY A 66 -5.81 -8.54 1.03
N TYR A 67 -5.68 -8.08 2.28
CA TYR A 67 -6.61 -8.47 3.34
C TYR A 67 -8.01 -7.93 3.10
N ASN A 68 -8.11 -6.66 2.70
CA ASN A 68 -9.40 -5.99 2.55
C ASN A 68 -9.95 -5.99 1.12
N TYR A 69 -9.08 -6.09 0.12
CA TYR A 69 -9.44 -5.85 -1.28
C TYR A 69 -8.77 -6.86 -2.21
N LYS A 70 -8.80 -8.13 -1.84
CA LYS A 70 -8.10 -9.22 -2.54
C LYS A 70 -8.39 -9.31 -4.04
N SER A 71 -9.61 -8.99 -4.46
CA SER A 71 -10.02 -9.07 -5.85
C SER A 71 -9.75 -7.81 -6.66
N SER A 72 -9.16 -6.79 -6.05
CA SER A 72 -8.94 -5.53 -6.77
C SER A 72 -7.76 -5.63 -7.73
N LYS A 73 -7.84 -4.85 -8.81
CA LYS A 73 -6.74 -4.70 -9.76
C LYS A 73 -5.50 -4.12 -9.10
N TRP A 74 -5.70 -3.27 -8.11
CA TRP A 74 -4.62 -2.63 -7.37
C TRP A 74 -3.85 -3.63 -6.53
N TYR A 75 -4.54 -4.61 -5.96
CA TYR A 75 -3.89 -5.69 -5.22
C TYR A 75 -2.97 -6.51 -6.14
N GLU A 76 -3.48 -6.91 -7.31
CA GLU A 76 -2.67 -7.65 -8.27
C GLU A 76 -1.43 -6.86 -8.70
N ALA A 77 -1.59 -5.57 -8.99
CA ALA A 77 -0.50 -4.70 -9.39
C ALA A 77 0.54 -4.58 -8.28
N SER A 78 0.09 -4.43 -7.03
CA SER A 78 0.96 -4.36 -5.86
C SER A 78 1.74 -5.65 -5.66
N TYR A 79 1.06 -6.77 -5.81
CA TYR A 79 1.68 -8.09 -5.63
C TYR A 79 2.77 -8.35 -6.67
N ARG A 80 2.58 -7.87 -7.90
CA ARG A 80 3.60 -8.00 -8.95
C ARG A 80 4.87 -7.22 -8.63
N ILE A 81 4.73 -6.07 -8.01
CA ILE A 81 5.89 -5.26 -7.61
C ILE A 81 6.72 -6.01 -6.57
N ILE A 82 6.07 -6.59 -5.58
CA ILE A 82 6.72 -7.29 -4.47
C ILE A 82 7.25 -8.65 -4.90
N ASN A 83 6.53 -9.36 -5.75
CA ASN A 83 6.85 -10.74 -6.13
C ASN A 83 8.13 -10.89 -6.94
N LYS A 84 8.63 -9.83 -7.56
CA LYS A 84 9.92 -9.91 -8.26
C LYS A 84 11.03 -10.36 -7.31
N ASP A 85 10.96 -9.91 -6.06
CA ASP A 85 11.92 -10.29 -5.03
C ASP A 85 11.40 -11.42 -4.14
N TYR A 86 10.09 -11.62 -4.11
CA TYR A 86 9.44 -12.57 -3.23
C TYR A 86 9.61 -14.03 -3.65
N LYS A 87 9.88 -14.29 -4.92
CA LYS A 87 10.16 -15.63 -5.41
C LYS A 87 11.37 -16.26 -4.71
N ILE A 88 12.22 -15.41 -4.16
CA ILE A 88 13.44 -15.85 -3.47
C ILE A 88 13.18 -16.13 -1.99
N LYS A 89 12.20 -15.44 -1.43
CA LYS A 89 11.88 -15.57 0.00
C LYS A 89 10.65 -16.40 0.27
N LYS A 90 10.17 -17.17 -0.69
CA LYS A 90 8.95 -17.97 -0.59
C LYS A 90 8.55 -18.23 0.85
N ILE A 91 7.86 -17.28 1.42
CA ILE A 91 7.33 -17.42 2.76
C ILE A 91 6.12 -18.32 2.65
N SER A 92 6.41 -19.59 2.69
CA SER A 92 5.41 -20.61 2.84
C SER A 92 4.88 -20.67 4.26
N ASN A 93 5.28 -19.74 5.13
CA ASN A 93 4.89 -19.77 6.51
C ASN A 93 3.60 -18.97 6.72
N LYS A 94 2.48 -19.69 6.70
CA LYS A 94 1.16 -19.11 6.98
C LYS A 94 1.13 -18.35 8.31
N LYS A 95 1.89 -18.80 9.31
CA LYS A 95 1.94 -18.15 10.61
C LYS A 95 2.56 -16.75 10.56
N GLU A 96 3.61 -16.57 9.78
CA GLU A 96 4.23 -15.26 9.61
C GLU A 96 3.28 -14.28 8.90
N LYS A 97 2.59 -14.75 7.86
CA LYS A 97 1.58 -13.94 7.17
C LYS A 97 0.46 -13.52 8.12
N GLU A 98 -0.03 -14.44 8.93
CA GLU A 98 -1.08 -14.14 9.92
C GLU A 98 -0.59 -13.16 10.98
N ASN A 99 0.64 -13.32 11.47
CA ASN A 99 1.22 -12.41 12.45
C ASN A 99 1.42 -11.01 11.90
N ILE A 100 1.87 -10.92 10.66
CA ILE A 100 2.03 -9.64 9.98
C ILE A 100 0.68 -8.97 9.78
N LEU A 101 -0.33 -9.71 9.34
CA LEU A 101 -1.69 -9.20 9.19
C LEU A 101 -2.28 -8.74 10.52
N LYS A 102 -2.05 -9.48 11.60
CA LYS A 102 -2.48 -9.07 12.94
C LYS A 102 -1.81 -7.78 13.40
N LYS A 103 -0.51 -7.65 13.17
CA LYS A 103 0.22 -6.41 13.48
C LYS A 103 -0.34 -5.25 12.69
N PHE A 104 -0.74 -5.50 11.45
CA PHE A 104 -1.32 -4.48 10.59
C PHE A 104 -2.69 -4.02 11.06
N LYS A 105 -3.53 -4.94 11.46
CA LYS A 105 -4.83 -4.59 12.04
C LYS A 105 -4.69 -3.69 13.26
N LYS A 106 -3.65 -3.89 14.07
CA LYS A 106 -3.40 -3.05 15.25
C LYS A 106 -2.93 -1.65 14.91
N LEU A 107 -2.20 -1.49 13.80
CA LEU A 107 -1.67 -0.20 13.38
C LEU A 107 -2.71 0.70 12.74
N PHE A 108 -3.75 0.13 12.15
CA PHE A 108 -4.77 0.88 11.42
C PHE A 108 -6.14 0.91 12.10
N LYS A 109 -6.22 0.47 13.33
CA LYS A 109 -7.43 0.63 14.14
C LYS A 109 -7.40 1.93 14.90
#